data_61bd5c78fbc07f057cb5a8c461d9b0b4
#
_entry.id   61bd5c78fbc07f057cb5a8c461d9b0b4
#
_cell.length_a   1.000
_cell.length_b   1.000
_cell.length_c   1.000
_cell.angle_alpha   90.00
_cell.angle_beta   90.00
_cell.angle_gamma   90.00
#
_symmetry.space_group_name_H-M   'P 1'
#
loop_
_entity.id
_entity.type
_entity.pdbx_description
1 polymer ?
#
loop_
_entity_poly.entity_id
_entity_poly.type
_entity_poly.pdbx_seq_one_letter_code
_entity_poly.pdbx_strand_id
1 'polypeptide(L)'
;GGGVLLGHRLDALVISTPKTDGASVNCTLLSNGNGTVTERGFCWSTSVQNPRLDMQGCEKIQMTGTEFLHEFTGLNPGTPYYVTAYATNEAGTGYSQAGSFTTVTISEPTLDIPYISAINTTSAYVRSSIINDNNSPVTGKGFCYSTTNPNPTTSDKVISVEGNDFTQQLLGLNHGTLYYIRAFATNSVGTGYSSSESFTTTQITAPGLYSTNVSGVTINSAVLTATIYSAGNGTISRKGFCWSTETSQPDMDKNTHQDIEGNVTALNHTLTGLTPGKTYYVRAYAVNEAGVTYNSHAQFTTDAVNKPTFGNISVTDVAITTAKVTARISSNGNQEITRKGFYWSSTNHEPGENDQVKAIEGTGDQMVLNMSDLKSSTTYYVRAFATNSQGTTLSNITSFTTAID
;
A
#
# COMPACT_ATOMS: atom_id res chain seq x y z
N GLY A 1 8.52 19.93 -100.78
CA GLY A 1 7.74 18.80 -100.30
C GLY A 1 7.11 19.10 -98.97
N GLY A 2 5.85 19.57 -98.99
CA GLY A 2 5.13 19.82 -97.75
C GLY A 2 4.72 18.45 -97.13
N GLY A 3 5.41 18.02 -96.09
CA GLY A 3 4.96 16.85 -95.27
C GLY A 3 3.67 17.23 -94.58
N VAL A 4 2.71 16.29 -94.58
CA VAL A 4 1.46 16.45 -93.89
C VAL A 4 1.74 16.48 -92.38
N LEU A 5 1.34 17.54 -91.70
CA LEU A 5 1.39 17.62 -90.23
C LEU A 5 0.45 16.55 -89.62
N LEU A 6 1.03 15.71 -88.88
CA LEU A 6 0.29 14.65 -88.14
C LEU A 6 0.17 15.02 -86.66
N GLY A 7 -0.84 14.47 -86.03
CA GLY A 7 -0.98 14.62 -84.59
C GLY A 7 0.19 13.98 -83.84
N HIS A 8 0.45 14.47 -82.64
CA HIS A 8 1.47 13.89 -81.77
C HIS A 8 1.12 12.47 -81.37
N ARG A 9 2.14 11.68 -81.09
CA ARG A 9 1.98 10.38 -80.51
C ARG A 9 2.69 10.31 -79.17
N LEU A 10 1.92 10.15 -78.15
CA LEU A 10 2.34 9.97 -76.74
C LEU A 10 2.18 8.54 -76.35
N ASP A 11 3.11 8.02 -75.56
CA ASP A 11 3.03 6.69 -74.99
C ASP A 11 2.01 6.65 -73.84
N ALA A 12 1.67 5.45 -73.40
CA ALA A 12 0.87 5.23 -72.20
C ALA A 12 1.57 5.80 -70.97
N LEU A 13 0.83 6.36 -70.06
CA LEU A 13 1.37 6.85 -68.79
C LEU A 13 1.93 5.70 -67.97
N VAL A 14 3.11 5.93 -67.35
CA VAL A 14 3.70 5.08 -66.34
C VAL A 14 3.49 5.78 -65.00
N ILE A 15 2.65 5.22 -64.14
CA ILE A 15 2.31 5.78 -62.84
C ILE A 15 2.94 4.90 -61.74
N SER A 16 3.70 5.52 -60.84
CA SER A 16 4.29 4.81 -59.69
C SER A 16 3.22 4.35 -58.71
N THR A 17 3.61 3.51 -57.77
CA THR A 17 2.75 3.17 -56.63
C THR A 17 2.38 4.45 -55.87
N PRO A 18 1.08 4.75 -55.68
CA PRO A 18 0.65 5.95 -54.98
C PRO A 18 1.12 5.99 -53.52
N LYS A 19 1.44 7.20 -53.06
CA LYS A 19 1.69 7.54 -51.63
C LYS A 19 0.45 8.22 -51.05
N THR A 20 0.51 8.61 -49.81
CA THR A 20 -0.58 9.33 -49.16
C THR A 20 -0.81 10.72 -49.79
N ASP A 21 0.22 11.37 -50.29
CA ASP A 21 0.19 12.72 -50.81
C ASP A 21 0.65 12.85 -52.28
N GLY A 22 0.82 11.76 -52.97
CA GLY A 22 1.27 11.86 -54.37
C GLY A 22 1.56 10.56 -55.08
N ALA A 23 2.03 10.72 -56.29
CA ALA A 23 2.60 9.69 -57.16
C ALA A 23 3.46 10.33 -58.24
N SER A 24 4.35 9.56 -58.88
CA SER A 24 5.05 10.01 -60.06
C SER A 24 4.34 9.56 -61.34
N VAL A 25 4.30 10.39 -62.31
CA VAL A 25 3.73 10.13 -63.64
C VAL A 25 4.77 10.41 -64.72
N ASN A 26 5.04 9.43 -65.58
CA ASN A 26 6.01 9.50 -66.64
C ASN A 26 5.32 9.30 -67.98
N CYS A 27 5.73 10.02 -69.02
CA CYS A 27 5.30 9.85 -70.38
C CYS A 27 6.45 10.08 -71.38
N THR A 28 6.43 9.34 -72.48
CA THR A 28 7.36 9.52 -73.57
C THR A 28 6.62 10.05 -74.81
N LEU A 29 7.17 11.09 -75.40
CA LEU A 29 6.72 11.58 -76.72
C LEU A 29 7.33 10.72 -77.80
N LEU A 30 6.52 9.88 -78.41
CA LEU A 30 6.95 8.91 -79.44
C LEU A 30 7.10 9.55 -80.82
N SER A 31 6.30 10.58 -81.13
CA SER A 31 6.34 11.28 -82.40
C SER A 31 5.91 12.75 -82.23
N ASN A 32 6.64 13.68 -82.87
CA ASN A 32 6.28 15.08 -82.93
C ASN A 32 5.30 15.42 -84.06
N GLY A 33 4.83 14.39 -84.84
CA GLY A 33 3.89 14.58 -85.94
C GLY A 33 4.46 15.39 -87.13
N ASN A 34 5.78 15.36 -87.33
CA ASN A 34 6.54 16.18 -88.34
C ASN A 34 6.44 17.68 -88.10
N GLY A 35 6.04 18.12 -86.91
CA GLY A 35 5.96 19.53 -86.55
C GLY A 35 6.90 19.90 -85.39
N THR A 36 6.97 21.16 -85.04
CA THR A 36 7.72 21.66 -83.90
C THR A 36 6.83 21.58 -82.65
N VAL A 37 7.24 20.82 -81.65
CA VAL A 37 6.53 20.79 -80.38
C VAL A 37 6.79 22.04 -79.60
N THR A 38 5.75 22.83 -79.40
CA THR A 38 5.81 24.13 -78.72
C THR A 38 5.53 24.05 -77.28
N GLU A 39 4.72 23.02 -76.84
CA GLU A 39 4.39 22.81 -75.45
C GLU A 39 4.12 21.33 -75.19
N ARG A 40 4.46 20.86 -74.00
CA ARG A 40 4.14 19.49 -73.52
C ARG A 40 4.03 19.47 -72.02
N GLY A 41 3.38 18.43 -71.51
CA GLY A 41 3.21 18.26 -70.07
C GLY A 41 2.05 17.35 -69.73
N PHE A 42 1.46 17.58 -68.61
CA PHE A 42 0.31 16.85 -68.09
C PHE A 42 -0.87 17.76 -67.80
N CYS A 43 -2.06 17.25 -68.05
CA CYS A 43 -3.29 17.82 -67.47
C CYS A 43 -3.82 16.83 -66.45
N TRP A 44 -4.32 17.32 -65.31
CA TRP A 44 -4.87 16.48 -64.30
C TRP A 44 -6.11 17.08 -63.66
N SER A 45 -6.95 16.22 -63.06
CA SER A 45 -8.20 16.59 -62.38
C SER A 45 -8.59 15.57 -61.33
N THR A 46 -9.35 15.99 -60.33
CA THR A 46 -9.97 15.12 -59.35
C THR A 46 -11.40 14.73 -59.78
N SER A 47 -11.99 15.42 -60.75
CA SER A 47 -13.41 15.26 -61.14
C SER A 47 -13.60 14.90 -62.61
N VAL A 48 -12.64 15.20 -63.48
CA VAL A 48 -12.71 14.92 -64.92
C VAL A 48 -11.84 13.73 -65.26
N GLN A 49 -12.46 12.61 -65.70
CA GLN A 49 -11.75 11.34 -65.92
C GLN A 49 -10.77 11.37 -67.12
N ASN A 50 -11.01 12.20 -68.11
CA ASN A 50 -10.14 12.38 -69.27
C ASN A 50 -9.77 13.90 -69.35
N PRO A 51 -8.87 14.41 -68.49
CA PRO A 51 -8.61 15.82 -68.42
C PRO A 51 -7.91 16.33 -69.71
N ARG A 52 -8.33 17.50 -70.18
CA ARG A 52 -7.76 18.20 -71.37
C ARG A 52 -7.58 19.66 -71.04
N LEU A 53 -6.71 20.33 -71.75
CA LEU A 53 -6.34 21.73 -71.50
C LEU A 53 -7.52 22.71 -71.60
N ASP A 54 -8.52 22.38 -72.39
CA ASP A 54 -9.72 23.23 -72.65
C ASP A 54 -10.88 22.90 -71.70
N MET A 55 -10.72 21.95 -70.80
CA MET A 55 -11.78 21.55 -69.87
C MET A 55 -11.71 22.30 -68.56
N GLN A 56 -12.86 22.71 -68.06
CA GLN A 56 -12.98 23.29 -66.73
C GLN A 56 -12.73 22.24 -65.67
N GLY A 57 -11.99 22.60 -64.61
CA GLY A 57 -11.62 21.72 -63.51
C GLY A 57 -10.38 20.86 -63.81
N CYS A 58 -9.63 21.20 -64.88
CA CYS A 58 -8.37 20.59 -65.20
C CYS A 58 -7.21 21.57 -64.95
N GLU A 59 -6.14 21.04 -64.36
CA GLU A 59 -4.91 21.76 -64.06
C GLU A 59 -3.81 21.39 -65.06
N LYS A 60 -2.99 22.31 -65.43
CA LYS A 60 -1.89 22.12 -66.38
C LYS A 60 -0.55 22.12 -65.65
N ILE A 61 0.32 21.17 -66.05
CA ILE A 61 1.71 21.14 -65.66
C ILE A 61 2.57 21.09 -66.94
N GLN A 62 3.36 22.14 -67.17
CA GLN A 62 4.24 22.24 -68.31
C GLN A 62 5.57 21.53 -68.03
N MET A 63 6.00 20.70 -69.01
CA MET A 63 7.21 19.89 -68.92
C MET A 63 8.14 20.18 -70.09
N THR A 64 9.34 19.60 -70.06
CA THR A 64 10.35 19.68 -71.14
C THR A 64 10.92 18.29 -71.44
N GLY A 65 11.58 18.15 -72.62
CA GLY A 65 12.21 16.87 -72.97
C GLY A 65 11.27 15.94 -73.72
N THR A 66 11.82 14.84 -74.27
CA THR A 66 11.08 13.79 -74.95
C THR A 66 10.45 12.82 -73.98
N GLU A 67 11.18 12.51 -72.92
CA GLU A 67 10.67 11.77 -71.77
C GLU A 67 10.50 12.80 -70.63
N PHE A 68 9.31 12.83 -70.07
CA PHE A 68 9.00 13.79 -69.00
C PHE A 68 8.27 13.11 -67.86
N LEU A 69 8.78 13.42 -66.65
CA LEU A 69 8.35 12.89 -65.38
C LEU A 69 7.89 14.02 -64.46
N HIS A 70 6.73 13.89 -63.89
CA HIS A 70 6.28 14.80 -62.85
C HIS A 70 6.00 14.02 -61.54
N GLU A 71 6.55 14.54 -60.45
CA GLU A 71 6.27 14.10 -59.11
C GLU A 71 5.12 14.93 -58.54
N PHE A 72 3.93 14.30 -58.43
CA PHE A 72 2.82 14.90 -57.72
C PHE A 72 3.07 14.81 -56.19
N THR A 73 3.00 15.93 -55.50
CA THR A 73 3.19 16.05 -54.08
C THR A 73 2.11 16.94 -53.45
N GLY A 74 1.88 16.84 -52.13
CA GLY A 74 0.90 17.68 -51.44
C GLY A 74 -0.55 17.43 -51.84
N LEU A 75 -0.84 16.27 -52.41
CA LEU A 75 -2.19 15.83 -52.78
C LEU A 75 -2.99 15.41 -51.55
N ASN A 76 -4.30 15.44 -51.64
CA ASN A 76 -5.18 14.94 -50.57
C ASN A 76 -5.14 13.43 -50.50
N PRO A 77 -5.04 12.83 -49.32
CA PRO A 77 -5.12 11.38 -49.14
C PRO A 77 -6.49 10.80 -49.57
N GLY A 78 -6.47 9.54 -49.99
CA GLY A 78 -7.67 8.80 -50.35
C GLY A 78 -8.45 9.40 -51.51
N THR A 79 -7.79 10.19 -52.36
CA THR A 79 -8.46 10.96 -53.40
C THR A 79 -8.03 10.41 -54.78
N PRO A 80 -8.98 10.16 -55.72
CA PRO A 80 -8.65 9.81 -57.08
C PRO A 80 -8.16 11.00 -57.87
N TYR A 81 -7.14 10.80 -58.69
CA TYR A 81 -6.57 11.78 -59.60
C TYR A 81 -6.51 11.17 -61.01
N TYR A 82 -6.95 11.92 -61.99
CA TYR A 82 -6.95 11.53 -63.38
C TYR A 82 -5.92 12.41 -64.12
N VAL A 83 -5.12 11.81 -64.98
CA VAL A 83 -4.01 12.46 -65.67
C VAL A 83 -3.99 12.10 -67.13
N THR A 84 -3.72 13.07 -67.97
CA THR A 84 -3.40 12.88 -69.40
C THR A 84 -2.11 13.62 -69.70
N ALA A 85 -1.23 13.03 -70.50
CA ALA A 85 -0.12 13.76 -71.10
C ALA A 85 -0.62 14.49 -72.37
N TYR A 86 -0.03 15.66 -72.63
CA TYR A 86 -0.30 16.42 -73.83
C TYR A 86 0.97 16.89 -74.52
N ALA A 87 0.89 17.10 -75.83
CA ALA A 87 1.89 17.86 -76.61
C ALA A 87 1.19 18.65 -77.70
N THR A 88 1.72 19.87 -77.97
CA THR A 88 1.17 20.80 -78.95
C THR A 88 2.17 21.09 -80.01
N ASN A 89 1.78 21.07 -81.30
CA ASN A 89 2.52 21.57 -82.44
C ASN A 89 1.61 22.42 -83.34
N GLU A 90 2.06 22.74 -84.51
CA GLU A 90 1.28 23.56 -85.44
C GLU A 90 -0.03 22.91 -85.94
N ALA A 91 -0.16 21.55 -85.81
CA ALA A 91 -1.36 20.80 -86.13
C ALA A 91 -2.41 20.78 -85.03
N GLY A 92 -2.03 21.17 -83.80
CA GLY A 92 -2.87 21.16 -82.62
C GLY A 92 -2.30 20.40 -81.44
N THR A 93 -3.15 20.08 -80.43
CA THR A 93 -2.76 19.35 -79.21
C THR A 93 -3.22 17.89 -79.30
N GLY A 94 -2.25 16.98 -79.11
CA GLY A 94 -2.49 15.55 -78.93
C GLY A 94 -2.43 15.16 -77.45
N TYR A 95 -3.16 14.09 -77.09
CA TYR A 95 -3.23 13.58 -75.72
C TYR A 95 -2.93 12.09 -75.67
N SER A 96 -2.35 11.64 -74.59
CA SER A 96 -2.24 10.23 -74.26
C SER A 96 -3.61 9.66 -73.85
N GLN A 97 -3.71 8.35 -73.69
CA GLN A 97 -4.79 7.79 -72.92
C GLN A 97 -4.72 8.31 -71.48
N ALA A 98 -5.89 8.53 -70.87
CA ALA A 98 -5.91 8.93 -69.48
C ALA A 98 -5.47 7.78 -68.54
N GLY A 99 -4.65 8.13 -67.62
CA GLY A 99 -4.33 7.29 -66.45
C GLY A 99 -4.98 7.81 -65.19
N SER A 100 -5.01 7.01 -64.19
CA SER A 100 -5.54 7.40 -62.87
C SER A 100 -4.75 6.76 -61.75
N PHE A 101 -4.72 7.39 -60.64
CA PHE A 101 -4.25 6.85 -59.36
C PHE A 101 -5.09 7.40 -58.22
N THR A 102 -5.18 6.63 -57.14
CA THR A 102 -5.81 7.06 -55.90
C THR A 102 -4.73 7.13 -54.83
N THR A 103 -4.57 8.27 -54.18
CA THR A 103 -3.65 8.41 -53.07
C THR A 103 -4.07 7.49 -51.93
N VAL A 104 -3.10 7.02 -51.16
CA VAL A 104 -3.32 6.15 -50.02
C VAL A 104 -4.16 6.87 -48.97
N THR A 105 -5.18 6.19 -48.44
CA THR A 105 -6.01 6.70 -47.36
C THR A 105 -5.22 6.77 -46.08
N ILE A 106 -5.52 7.78 -45.28
CA ILE A 106 -5.07 7.89 -43.89
C ILE A 106 -6.29 7.83 -42.97
N SER A 107 -6.11 7.28 -41.79
CA SER A 107 -7.13 7.25 -40.75
C SER A 107 -6.46 7.34 -39.37
N GLU A 108 -7.28 7.41 -38.31
CA GLU A 108 -6.78 7.40 -36.96
C GLU A 108 -6.01 6.10 -36.66
N PRO A 109 -4.98 6.15 -35.77
CA PRO A 109 -4.23 4.97 -35.40
C PRO A 109 -5.10 3.89 -34.76
N THR A 110 -4.72 2.62 -34.93
CA THR A 110 -5.32 1.47 -34.23
C THR A 110 -4.35 0.95 -33.19
N LEU A 111 -4.87 0.52 -32.04
CA LEU A 111 -4.09 0.15 -30.87
C LEU A 111 -4.57 -1.16 -30.26
N ASP A 112 -3.64 -1.88 -29.64
CA ASP A 112 -3.97 -3.01 -28.78
C ASP A 112 -4.67 -2.56 -27.51
N ILE A 113 -5.50 -3.47 -26.96
CA ILE A 113 -6.10 -3.29 -25.65
C ILE A 113 -4.99 -3.20 -24.59
N PRO A 114 -5.10 -2.31 -23.57
CA PRO A 114 -4.10 -2.20 -22.52
C PRO A 114 -3.93 -3.50 -21.73
N TYR A 115 -2.69 -3.89 -21.49
CA TYR A 115 -2.34 -4.93 -20.53
C TYR A 115 -1.99 -4.27 -19.20
N ILE A 116 -2.65 -4.73 -18.13
CA ILE A 116 -2.48 -4.15 -16.78
C ILE A 116 -1.78 -5.19 -15.90
N SER A 117 -0.79 -4.74 -15.13
CA SER A 117 0.00 -5.59 -14.23
C SER A 117 0.42 -4.83 -12.97
N ALA A 118 0.97 -5.54 -11.98
CA ALA A 118 1.45 -4.99 -10.72
C ALA A 118 0.44 -4.01 -10.08
N ILE A 119 -0.81 -4.45 -9.99
CA ILE A 119 -1.88 -3.67 -9.38
C ILE A 119 -1.66 -3.63 -7.87
N ASN A 120 -1.50 -2.41 -7.34
CA ASN A 120 -1.33 -2.14 -5.92
C ASN A 120 -2.50 -1.29 -5.39
N THR A 121 -2.38 -0.80 -4.17
CA THR A 121 -3.40 0.05 -3.54
C THR A 121 -3.55 1.41 -4.23
N THR A 122 -2.45 1.97 -4.74
CA THR A 122 -2.42 3.33 -5.32
C THR A 122 -1.73 3.41 -6.67
N SER A 123 -1.38 2.27 -7.26
CA SER A 123 -0.65 2.22 -8.55
C SER A 123 -0.96 0.97 -9.35
N ALA A 124 -0.70 1.06 -10.65
CA ALA A 124 -0.70 -0.07 -11.59
C ALA A 124 0.27 0.20 -12.73
N TYR A 125 0.87 -0.84 -13.32
CA TYR A 125 1.60 -0.74 -14.58
C TYR A 125 0.68 -1.08 -15.75
N VAL A 126 0.75 -0.25 -16.80
CA VAL A 126 -0.04 -0.42 -18.01
C VAL A 126 0.88 -0.37 -19.22
N ARG A 127 0.59 -1.21 -20.21
CA ARG A 127 1.29 -1.21 -21.50
C ARG A 127 0.31 -1.45 -22.64
N SER A 128 0.63 -0.95 -23.81
CA SER A 128 -0.09 -1.19 -25.06
C SER A 128 0.87 -1.17 -26.23
N SER A 129 0.36 -1.27 -27.44
CA SER A 129 1.10 -1.09 -28.67
C SER A 129 0.22 -0.44 -29.74
N ILE A 130 0.86 0.25 -30.68
CA ILE A 130 0.21 0.76 -31.88
C ILE A 130 0.24 -0.37 -32.91
N ILE A 131 -0.94 -0.87 -33.31
CA ILE A 131 -1.06 -1.92 -34.33
C ILE A 131 -0.74 -1.34 -35.69
N ASN A 132 -1.29 -0.15 -36.01
CA ASN A 132 -1.11 0.54 -37.28
C ASN A 132 -1.27 2.06 -37.08
N ASP A 133 -0.33 2.84 -37.61
CA ASP A 133 -0.42 4.29 -37.67
C ASP A 133 -1.36 4.79 -38.78
N ASN A 134 -1.85 3.86 -39.61
CA ASN A 134 -2.76 4.09 -40.75
C ASN A 134 -2.23 5.16 -41.71
N ASN A 135 -0.95 5.02 -42.05
CA ASN A 135 -0.22 5.83 -43.01
C ASN A 135 -0.07 7.33 -42.64
N SER A 136 -0.20 7.64 -41.37
CA SER A 136 0.04 8.99 -40.86
C SER A 136 0.83 8.90 -39.54
N PRO A 137 1.99 9.56 -39.44
CA PRO A 137 2.84 9.46 -38.26
C PRO A 137 2.12 9.82 -36.98
N VAL A 138 2.33 9.02 -35.95
CA VAL A 138 1.79 9.28 -34.60
C VAL A 138 2.55 10.44 -33.99
N THR A 139 1.82 11.46 -33.54
CA THR A 139 2.32 12.69 -32.91
C THR A 139 2.21 12.69 -31.40
N GLY A 140 1.35 11.83 -30.84
CA GLY A 140 1.17 11.69 -29.39
C GLY A 140 0.52 10.36 -29.05
N LYS A 141 0.84 9.82 -27.88
CA LYS A 141 0.24 8.58 -27.39
C LYS A 141 0.20 8.56 -25.87
N GLY A 142 -0.62 7.71 -25.30
CA GLY A 142 -0.74 7.55 -23.86
C GLY A 142 -1.92 6.68 -23.45
N PHE A 143 -2.32 6.85 -22.21
CA PHE A 143 -3.48 6.20 -21.65
C PHE A 143 -4.46 7.23 -21.09
N CYS A 144 -5.74 6.97 -21.26
CA CYS A 144 -6.81 7.70 -20.61
C CYS A 144 -7.60 6.75 -19.71
N TYR A 145 -7.98 7.21 -18.52
CA TYR A 145 -8.64 6.38 -17.53
C TYR A 145 -9.65 7.16 -16.70
N SER A 146 -10.64 6.44 -16.17
CA SER A 146 -11.75 7.00 -15.41
C SER A 146 -12.32 5.98 -14.44
N THR A 147 -12.91 6.44 -13.35
CA THR A 147 -13.67 5.61 -12.41
C THR A 147 -15.16 5.54 -12.76
N THR A 148 -15.65 6.42 -13.64
CA THR A 148 -17.08 6.58 -13.95
C THR A 148 -17.41 6.36 -15.42
N ASN A 149 -16.45 6.61 -16.32
CA ASN A 149 -16.65 6.44 -17.76
C ASN A 149 -16.08 5.09 -18.21
N PRO A 150 -16.93 4.11 -18.64
CA PRO A 150 -16.45 2.80 -19.10
C PRO A 150 -15.62 2.85 -20.39
N ASN A 151 -15.72 3.94 -21.16
CA ASN A 151 -14.95 4.17 -22.38
C ASN A 151 -14.22 5.52 -22.29
N PRO A 152 -13.18 5.63 -21.44
CA PRO A 152 -12.52 6.90 -21.21
C PRO A 152 -11.91 7.46 -22.49
N THR A 153 -11.88 8.78 -22.59
CA THR A 153 -11.30 9.53 -23.69
C THR A 153 -10.24 10.51 -23.16
N THR A 154 -9.58 11.23 -24.06
CA THR A 154 -8.63 12.27 -23.67
C THR A 154 -9.27 13.46 -22.92
N SER A 155 -10.58 13.48 -22.76
CA SER A 155 -11.28 14.41 -21.86
C SER A 155 -11.34 13.95 -20.41
N ASP A 156 -11.05 12.67 -20.14
CA ASP A 156 -10.91 12.11 -18.80
C ASP A 156 -9.48 12.32 -18.27
N LYS A 157 -9.05 11.54 -17.29
CA LYS A 157 -7.64 11.58 -16.86
C LYS A 157 -6.73 10.99 -17.93
N VAL A 158 -5.64 11.70 -18.22
CA VAL A 158 -4.69 11.35 -19.26
C VAL A 158 -3.29 11.25 -18.69
N ILE A 159 -2.54 10.25 -19.12
CA ILE A 159 -1.11 10.17 -18.94
C ILE A 159 -0.44 9.93 -20.30
N SER A 160 0.40 10.87 -20.70
CA SER A 160 1.15 10.79 -21.96
C SER A 160 2.36 9.87 -21.81
N VAL A 161 2.70 9.18 -22.89
CA VAL A 161 3.87 8.29 -22.96
C VAL A 161 4.82 8.80 -24.05
N GLU A 162 6.05 9.06 -23.67
CA GLU A 162 7.11 9.51 -24.57
C GLU A 162 7.98 8.33 -25.04
N GLY A 163 8.68 8.53 -26.15
CA GLY A 163 9.63 7.57 -26.70
C GLY A 163 8.98 6.35 -27.35
N ASN A 164 9.77 5.31 -27.57
CA ASN A 164 9.36 4.12 -28.32
C ASN A 164 8.62 3.09 -27.46
N ASP A 165 8.90 3.06 -26.16
CA ASP A 165 8.24 2.17 -25.22
C ASP A 165 6.83 2.69 -24.88
N PHE A 166 5.82 1.84 -25.00
CA PHE A 166 4.44 2.20 -24.68
C PHE A 166 4.00 1.58 -23.36
N THR A 167 4.81 1.82 -22.31
CA THR A 167 4.59 1.36 -20.94
C THR A 167 4.56 2.56 -20.00
N GLN A 168 3.66 2.54 -19.02
CA GLN A 168 3.53 3.61 -18.05
C GLN A 168 3.11 3.05 -16.69
N GLN A 169 3.59 3.66 -15.62
CA GLN A 169 3.05 3.45 -14.29
C GLN A 169 2.00 4.51 -13.97
N LEU A 170 0.80 4.08 -13.65
CA LEU A 170 -0.24 4.92 -13.07
C LEU A 170 0.03 5.07 -11.58
N LEU A 171 0.01 6.28 -11.06
CA LEU A 171 0.25 6.62 -9.65
C LEU A 171 -0.90 7.45 -9.09
N GLY A 172 -1.01 7.48 -7.76
CA GLY A 172 -2.03 8.29 -7.08
C GLY A 172 -3.45 7.79 -7.28
N LEU A 173 -3.61 6.49 -7.53
CA LEU A 173 -4.93 5.87 -7.63
C LEU A 173 -5.55 5.71 -6.23
N ASN A 174 -6.87 5.68 -6.16
CA ASN A 174 -7.60 5.35 -4.94
C ASN A 174 -7.61 3.83 -4.74
N HIS A 175 -7.43 3.37 -3.50
CA HIS A 175 -7.48 1.94 -3.19
C HIS A 175 -8.90 1.36 -3.33
N GLY A 176 -9.00 0.07 -3.61
CA GLY A 176 -10.27 -0.65 -3.73
C GLY A 176 -11.20 -0.07 -4.79
N THR A 177 -10.67 0.62 -5.80
CA THR A 177 -11.44 1.40 -6.77
C THR A 177 -11.33 0.78 -8.15
N LEU A 178 -12.47 0.64 -8.81
CA LEU A 178 -12.55 0.20 -10.21
C LEU A 178 -12.16 1.34 -11.13
N TYR A 179 -11.25 1.08 -12.05
CA TYR A 179 -10.82 1.96 -13.13
C TYR A 179 -11.07 1.33 -14.49
N TYR A 180 -11.53 2.14 -15.42
CA TYR A 180 -11.57 1.83 -16.86
C TYR A 180 -10.43 2.55 -17.54
N ILE A 181 -9.78 1.91 -18.52
CA ILE A 181 -8.61 2.44 -19.20
C ILE A 181 -8.63 2.10 -20.67
N ARG A 182 -8.15 3.04 -21.50
CA ARG A 182 -7.89 2.85 -22.94
C ARG A 182 -6.52 3.41 -23.27
N ALA A 183 -5.84 2.77 -24.20
CA ALA A 183 -4.71 3.39 -24.86
C ALA A 183 -5.22 4.33 -25.96
N PHE A 184 -4.53 5.42 -26.20
CA PHE A 184 -4.79 6.34 -27.31
C PHE A 184 -3.52 6.69 -28.07
N ALA A 185 -3.67 6.99 -29.35
CA ALA A 185 -2.63 7.59 -30.18
C ALA A 185 -3.26 8.57 -31.15
N THR A 186 -2.56 9.67 -31.42
CA THR A 186 -3.02 10.77 -32.26
C THR A 186 -2.12 10.90 -33.47
N ASN A 187 -2.68 11.07 -34.66
CA ASN A 187 -2.00 11.45 -35.90
C ASN A 187 -2.67 12.68 -36.50
N SER A 188 -2.35 13.03 -37.76
CA SER A 188 -2.92 14.19 -38.44
C SER A 188 -4.43 14.10 -38.67
N VAL A 189 -5.03 12.92 -38.64
CA VAL A 189 -6.47 12.70 -38.84
C VAL A 189 -7.24 12.89 -37.53
N GLY A 190 -6.72 12.38 -36.43
CA GLY A 190 -7.37 12.44 -35.14
C GLY A 190 -6.78 11.46 -34.13
N THR A 191 -7.54 11.20 -33.07
CA THR A 191 -7.14 10.30 -31.98
C THR A 191 -7.89 8.96 -32.09
N GLY A 192 -7.10 7.89 -32.29
CA GLY A 192 -7.58 6.52 -32.19
C GLY A 192 -7.49 6.01 -30.75
N TYR A 193 -8.43 5.17 -30.37
CA TYR A 193 -8.52 4.54 -29.05
C TYR A 193 -8.56 3.02 -29.17
N SER A 194 -7.93 2.33 -28.22
CA SER A 194 -8.10 0.90 -28.07
C SER A 194 -9.51 0.55 -27.55
N SER A 195 -9.84 -0.73 -27.52
CA SER A 195 -10.93 -1.21 -26.67
C SER A 195 -10.64 -0.89 -25.21
N SER A 196 -11.68 -0.73 -24.41
CA SER A 196 -11.57 -0.47 -22.99
C SER A 196 -11.21 -1.73 -22.22
N GLU A 197 -10.37 -1.59 -21.21
CA GLU A 197 -10.07 -2.61 -20.20
C GLU A 197 -10.39 -2.03 -18.81
N SER A 198 -10.50 -2.89 -17.81
CA SER A 198 -10.76 -2.47 -16.45
C SER A 198 -9.89 -3.20 -15.45
N PHE A 199 -9.62 -2.55 -14.32
CA PHE A 199 -8.93 -3.14 -13.20
C PHE A 199 -9.41 -2.50 -11.89
N THR A 200 -9.27 -3.24 -10.79
CA THR A 200 -9.58 -2.74 -9.46
C THR A 200 -8.29 -2.70 -8.63
N THR A 201 -7.98 -1.54 -8.06
CA THR A 201 -6.83 -1.41 -7.15
C THR A 201 -7.05 -2.22 -5.87
N THR A 202 -5.95 -2.65 -5.26
CA THR A 202 -6.01 -3.44 -4.02
C THR A 202 -6.69 -2.64 -2.91
N GLN A 203 -7.60 -3.29 -2.18
CA GLN A 203 -8.31 -2.69 -1.06
C GLN A 203 -7.38 -2.58 0.16
N ILE A 204 -7.41 -1.43 0.86
CA ILE A 204 -6.88 -1.31 2.21
C ILE A 204 -7.97 -1.74 3.19
N THR A 205 -7.64 -2.67 4.06
CA THR A 205 -8.51 -3.16 5.14
C THR A 205 -7.90 -2.81 6.49
N ALA A 206 -8.68 -2.88 7.56
CA ALA A 206 -8.17 -2.65 8.90
C ALA A 206 -7.08 -3.66 9.27
N PRO A 207 -6.12 -3.30 10.16
CA PRO A 207 -5.05 -4.20 10.59
C PRO A 207 -5.58 -5.45 11.27
N GLY A 208 -4.84 -6.56 11.21
CA GLY A 208 -5.13 -7.78 11.91
C GLY A 208 -4.22 -7.98 13.13
N LEU A 209 -4.80 -8.32 14.27
CA LEU A 209 -4.12 -8.53 15.55
C LEU A 209 -4.45 -9.90 16.13
N TYR A 210 -3.44 -10.61 16.60
CA TYR A 210 -3.65 -11.76 17.49
C TYR A 210 -4.02 -11.29 18.91
N SER A 211 -4.53 -12.21 19.73
CA SER A 211 -4.92 -11.95 21.12
C SER A 211 -3.76 -11.39 21.94
N THR A 212 -4.10 -10.53 22.92
CA THR A 212 -3.14 -10.05 23.92
C THR A 212 -2.84 -11.16 24.92
N ASN A 213 -1.56 -11.41 25.16
CA ASN A 213 -1.10 -12.29 26.23
C ASN A 213 -0.61 -11.46 27.41
N VAL A 214 -0.94 -11.90 28.62
CA VAL A 214 -0.50 -11.28 29.89
C VAL A 214 0.38 -12.25 30.63
N SER A 215 1.52 -11.78 31.13
CA SER A 215 2.45 -12.57 31.93
C SER A 215 3.12 -11.70 33.00
N GLY A 216 3.89 -12.32 33.89
CA GLY A 216 4.67 -11.59 34.89
C GLY A 216 3.83 -10.67 35.78
N VAL A 217 2.61 -11.07 36.13
CA VAL A 217 1.74 -10.29 37.00
C VAL A 217 2.33 -10.26 38.41
N THR A 218 2.40 -9.05 38.98
CA THR A 218 2.84 -8.78 40.35
C THR A 218 1.79 -7.94 41.07
N ILE A 219 2.14 -7.40 42.21
CA ILE A 219 1.27 -6.47 42.95
C ILE A 219 1.02 -5.15 42.19
N ASN A 220 1.91 -4.73 41.29
CA ASN A 220 1.87 -3.41 40.65
C ASN A 220 2.36 -3.41 39.21
N SER A 221 2.57 -4.57 38.59
CA SER A 221 3.06 -4.66 37.23
C SER A 221 2.50 -5.88 36.48
N ALA A 222 2.53 -5.85 35.16
CA ALA A 222 2.26 -6.96 34.26
C ALA A 222 2.93 -6.74 32.92
N VAL A 223 3.29 -7.82 32.21
CA VAL A 223 3.85 -7.77 30.87
C VAL A 223 2.77 -8.11 29.86
N LEU A 224 2.58 -7.26 28.87
CA LEU A 224 1.65 -7.42 27.76
C LEU A 224 2.40 -7.73 26.48
N THR A 225 1.94 -8.73 25.73
CA THR A 225 2.43 -9.02 24.40
C THR A 225 1.27 -9.26 23.43
N ALA A 226 1.45 -8.82 22.19
CA ALA A 226 0.52 -9.08 21.07
C ALA A 226 1.29 -9.04 19.76
N THR A 227 0.68 -9.53 18.68
CA THR A 227 1.31 -9.51 17.35
C THR A 227 0.34 -8.98 16.32
N ILE A 228 0.82 -8.05 15.48
CA ILE A 228 0.13 -7.62 14.27
C ILE A 228 0.47 -8.64 13.18
N TYR A 229 -0.50 -9.45 12.73
CA TYR A 229 -0.27 -10.43 11.67
C TYR A 229 -0.55 -9.87 10.27
N SER A 230 -1.23 -8.74 10.17
CA SER A 230 -1.53 -8.08 8.89
C SER A 230 -1.63 -6.57 9.07
N ALA A 231 -0.99 -5.83 8.17
CA ALA A 231 -1.17 -4.38 8.04
C ALA A 231 -2.43 -4.00 7.24
N GLY A 232 -3.17 -4.98 6.69
CA GLY A 232 -4.37 -4.74 5.89
C GLY A 232 -4.09 -4.08 4.54
N ASN A 233 -2.92 -4.29 3.95
CA ASN A 233 -2.41 -3.60 2.75
C ASN A 233 -2.21 -2.09 2.91
N GLY A 234 -2.28 -1.59 4.15
CA GLY A 234 -2.04 -0.19 4.49
C GLY A 234 -0.75 0.01 5.28
N THR A 235 -0.54 1.22 5.75
CA THR A 235 0.60 1.59 6.60
C THR A 235 0.15 1.72 8.04
N ILE A 236 0.79 0.98 8.95
CA ILE A 236 0.51 1.11 10.38
C ILE A 236 1.06 2.45 10.85
N SER A 237 0.17 3.37 11.22
CA SER A 237 0.50 4.70 11.70
C SER A 237 0.63 4.78 13.22
N ARG A 238 -0.14 3.96 13.96
CA ARG A 238 -0.08 3.84 15.43
C ARG A 238 -0.36 2.41 15.85
N LYS A 239 0.24 1.98 16.93
CA LYS A 239 0.03 0.67 17.55
C LYS A 239 0.41 0.70 19.01
N GLY A 240 -0.18 -0.16 19.82
CA GLY A 240 0.13 -0.20 21.25
C GLY A 240 -0.89 -0.99 22.04
N PHE A 241 -0.98 -0.66 23.34
CA PHE A 241 -1.93 -1.23 24.28
C PHE A 241 -2.73 -0.13 24.96
N CYS A 242 -3.99 -0.42 25.24
CA CYS A 242 -4.85 0.38 26.11
C CYS A 242 -5.43 -0.50 27.22
N TRP A 243 -5.70 0.09 28.40
CA TRP A 243 -6.19 -0.65 29.56
C TRP A 243 -7.10 0.19 30.43
N SER A 244 -7.94 -0.48 31.19
CA SER A 244 -8.90 0.13 32.12
C SER A 244 -9.25 -0.83 33.25
N THR A 245 -9.66 -0.27 34.39
CA THR A 245 -10.30 -1.00 35.49
C THR A 245 -11.82 -0.86 35.45
N GLU A 246 -12.35 0.02 34.60
CA GLU A 246 -13.76 0.41 34.54
C GLU A 246 -14.55 -0.27 33.41
N THR A 247 -13.89 -0.59 32.32
CA THR A 247 -14.51 -1.18 31.14
C THR A 247 -13.72 -2.36 30.60
N SER A 248 -14.42 -3.42 30.17
CA SER A 248 -13.84 -4.56 29.47
C SER A 248 -13.45 -4.24 28.02
N GLN A 249 -13.84 -3.09 27.50
CA GLN A 249 -13.53 -2.64 26.14
C GLN A 249 -12.73 -1.34 26.16
N PRO A 250 -11.50 -1.33 26.72
CA PRO A 250 -10.70 -0.12 26.74
C PRO A 250 -10.41 0.38 25.32
N ASP A 251 -10.31 1.70 25.18
CA ASP A 251 -10.20 2.41 23.92
C ASP A 251 -9.04 3.41 24.04
N MET A 252 -8.20 3.51 23.03
CA MET A 252 -7.00 4.35 23.05
C MET A 252 -7.30 5.85 23.17
N ASP A 253 -8.52 6.29 22.82
CA ASP A 253 -8.90 7.70 22.89
C ASP A 253 -9.53 8.09 24.24
N LYS A 254 -10.07 7.10 24.98
CA LYS A 254 -10.82 7.32 26.23
C LYS A 254 -10.14 6.76 27.46
N ASN A 255 -9.26 5.81 27.30
CA ASN A 255 -8.61 5.11 28.42
C ASN A 255 -7.09 5.30 28.37
N THR A 256 -6.43 4.87 29.43
CA THR A 256 -4.98 4.87 29.49
C THR A 256 -4.42 3.98 28.39
N HIS A 257 -3.44 4.48 27.64
CA HIS A 257 -2.81 3.75 26.56
C HIS A 257 -1.30 4.06 26.48
N GLN A 258 -0.60 3.20 25.76
CA GLN A 258 0.81 3.38 25.42
C GLN A 258 1.04 3.00 23.97
N ASP A 259 1.49 3.94 23.17
CA ASP A 259 1.97 3.70 21.82
C ASP A 259 3.33 2.99 21.85
N ILE A 260 3.54 2.08 20.93
CA ILE A 260 4.81 1.39 20.73
C ILE A 260 5.44 1.89 19.44
N GLU A 261 6.63 2.47 19.58
CA GLU A 261 7.37 3.07 18.49
C GLU A 261 8.13 2.02 17.65
N GLY A 262 8.55 2.46 16.48
CA GLY A 262 9.36 1.66 15.56
C GLY A 262 8.56 0.76 14.65
N ASN A 263 9.26 0.16 13.67
CA ASN A 263 8.65 -0.72 12.66
C ASN A 263 8.64 -2.17 13.15
N VAL A 264 7.88 -2.45 14.21
CA VAL A 264 7.76 -3.79 14.81
C VAL A 264 6.34 -4.32 14.67
N THR A 265 6.20 -5.62 14.48
CA THR A 265 4.91 -6.33 14.47
C THR A 265 4.66 -7.06 15.79
N ALA A 266 5.71 -7.45 16.50
CA ALA A 266 5.63 -8.02 17.84
C ALA A 266 5.58 -6.88 18.85
N LEU A 267 4.44 -6.70 19.51
CA LEU A 267 4.22 -5.67 20.52
C LEU A 267 4.57 -6.22 21.89
N ASN A 268 5.29 -5.44 22.68
CA ASN A 268 5.65 -5.76 24.06
C ASN A 268 5.61 -4.50 24.90
N HIS A 269 4.94 -4.55 26.03
CA HIS A 269 4.92 -3.44 27.00
C HIS A 269 4.77 -3.95 28.42
N THR A 270 5.53 -3.37 29.35
CA THR A 270 5.39 -3.66 30.78
C THR A 270 4.58 -2.55 31.43
N LEU A 271 3.40 -2.90 31.94
CA LEU A 271 2.61 -2.03 32.80
C LEU A 271 3.27 -1.95 34.16
N THR A 272 3.37 -0.73 34.70
CA THR A 272 3.92 -0.44 36.04
C THR A 272 2.99 0.50 36.79
N GLY A 273 3.16 0.60 38.11
CA GLY A 273 2.36 1.49 38.93
C GLY A 273 0.89 1.08 39.06
N LEU A 274 0.60 -0.20 38.85
CA LEU A 274 -0.75 -0.73 38.99
C LEU A 274 -1.14 -0.82 40.47
N THR A 275 -2.45 -0.80 40.73
CA THR A 275 -3.03 -0.97 42.09
C THR A 275 -3.07 -2.44 42.46
N PRO A 276 -2.56 -2.84 43.62
CA PRO A 276 -2.64 -4.23 44.10
C PRO A 276 -4.09 -4.75 44.25
N GLY A 277 -4.29 -6.01 43.93
CA GLY A 277 -5.59 -6.67 44.05
C GLY A 277 -6.69 -6.14 43.13
N LYS A 278 -6.31 -5.39 42.09
CA LYS A 278 -7.25 -4.76 41.14
C LYS A 278 -7.27 -5.52 39.81
N THR A 279 -8.47 -5.70 39.24
CA THR A 279 -8.64 -6.29 37.92
C THR A 279 -8.48 -5.23 36.84
N TYR A 280 -7.70 -5.55 35.82
CA TYR A 280 -7.45 -4.73 34.64
C TYR A 280 -7.90 -5.47 33.38
N TYR A 281 -8.50 -4.71 32.47
CA TYR A 281 -8.85 -5.16 31.11
C TYR A 281 -7.89 -4.48 30.14
N VAL A 282 -7.32 -5.23 29.22
CA VAL A 282 -6.31 -4.74 28.28
C VAL A 282 -6.65 -5.16 26.86
N ARG A 283 -6.35 -4.28 25.90
CA ARG A 283 -6.46 -4.57 24.46
C ARG A 283 -5.23 -4.04 23.74
N ALA A 284 -4.78 -4.77 22.75
CA ALA A 284 -3.87 -4.21 21.77
C ALA A 284 -4.66 -3.47 20.69
N TYR A 285 -4.06 -2.44 20.10
CA TYR A 285 -4.61 -1.71 18.96
C TYR A 285 -3.56 -1.50 17.89
N ALA A 286 -4.03 -1.36 16.65
CA ALA A 286 -3.26 -0.92 15.49
C ALA A 286 -4.15 -0.07 14.59
N VAL A 287 -3.56 0.97 13.99
CA VAL A 287 -4.24 1.96 13.14
C VAL A 287 -3.56 2.01 11.79
N ASN A 288 -4.34 1.96 10.72
CA ASN A 288 -3.90 2.28 9.36
C ASN A 288 -4.90 3.23 8.69
N GLU A 289 -4.81 3.42 7.38
CA GLU A 289 -5.66 4.32 6.61
C GLU A 289 -7.15 3.89 6.60
N ALA A 290 -7.44 2.60 6.85
CA ALA A 290 -8.82 2.09 6.96
C ALA A 290 -9.42 2.29 8.36
N GLY A 291 -8.60 2.64 9.36
CA GLY A 291 -9.05 2.89 10.73
C GLY A 291 -8.30 2.09 11.80
N VAL A 292 -8.88 2.07 13.00
CA VAL A 292 -8.33 1.36 14.16
C VAL A 292 -8.93 -0.03 14.28
N THR A 293 -8.08 -1.00 14.61
CA THR A 293 -8.50 -2.33 15.06
C THR A 293 -8.06 -2.53 16.50
N TYR A 294 -8.93 -3.12 17.29
CA TYR A 294 -8.64 -3.65 18.62
C TYR A 294 -8.79 -5.17 18.59
N ASN A 295 -7.93 -5.89 19.28
CA ASN A 295 -8.12 -7.31 19.49
C ASN A 295 -9.16 -7.57 20.61
N SER A 296 -9.48 -8.84 20.87
CA SER A 296 -10.29 -9.22 22.04
C SER A 296 -9.58 -8.80 23.33
N HIS A 297 -10.33 -8.31 24.31
CA HIS A 297 -9.74 -7.96 25.58
C HIS A 297 -9.18 -9.19 26.30
N ALA A 298 -8.06 -8.99 26.97
CA ALA A 298 -7.57 -9.87 28.01
C ALA A 298 -7.81 -9.20 29.37
N GLN A 299 -7.89 -9.99 30.42
CA GLN A 299 -8.01 -9.48 31.78
C GLN A 299 -7.01 -10.16 32.70
N PHE A 300 -6.57 -9.45 33.70
CA PHE A 300 -5.76 -9.99 34.79
C PHE A 300 -6.05 -9.23 36.06
N THR A 301 -5.75 -9.87 37.20
CA THR A 301 -5.83 -9.23 38.51
C THR A 301 -4.45 -9.19 39.11
N THR A 302 -3.99 -8.01 39.53
CA THR A 302 -2.72 -7.86 40.23
C THR A 302 -2.76 -8.61 41.57
N ASP A 303 -1.61 -9.08 42.01
CA ASP A 303 -1.51 -9.74 43.30
C ASP A 303 -1.95 -8.79 44.40
N ALA A 304 -2.73 -9.33 45.38
CA ALA A 304 -3.15 -8.56 46.52
C ALA A 304 -2.00 -8.40 47.51
N VAL A 305 -1.99 -7.29 48.22
CA VAL A 305 -1.16 -7.13 49.44
C VAL A 305 -2.00 -7.49 50.66
N ASN A 306 -1.44 -8.30 51.53
CA ASN A 306 -2.08 -8.79 52.71
C ASN A 306 -1.18 -8.63 53.94
N LYS A 307 -1.73 -8.81 55.11
CA LYS A 307 -0.91 -8.94 56.33
C LYS A 307 -0.07 -10.22 56.25
N PRO A 308 1.04 -10.30 56.98
CA PRO A 308 1.85 -11.50 57.07
C PRO A 308 1.04 -12.69 57.65
N THR A 309 1.46 -13.90 57.35
CA THR A 309 0.89 -15.11 57.96
C THR A 309 1.99 -15.94 58.56
N PHE A 310 1.64 -16.72 59.58
CA PHE A 310 2.56 -17.62 60.28
C PHE A 310 2.25 -19.07 60.02
N GLY A 311 3.29 -19.90 60.01
CA GLY A 311 3.23 -21.32 60.23
C GLY A 311 3.15 -21.69 61.71
N ASN A 312 3.57 -22.87 62.06
CA ASN A 312 3.58 -23.33 63.45
C ASN A 312 4.64 -22.63 64.28
N ILE A 313 4.30 -22.36 65.54
CA ILE A 313 5.24 -21.95 66.58
C ILE A 313 5.57 -23.14 67.47
N SER A 314 6.81 -23.32 67.84
CA SER A 314 7.27 -24.42 68.68
C SER A 314 8.23 -23.99 69.76
N VAL A 315 8.27 -24.71 70.86
CA VAL A 315 9.23 -24.48 71.94
C VAL A 315 10.07 -25.76 72.11
N THR A 316 11.37 -25.58 72.24
CA THR A 316 12.35 -26.67 72.47
C THR A 316 13.34 -26.23 73.54
N ASP A 317 14.18 -27.15 73.98
CA ASP A 317 15.29 -26.92 74.89
C ASP A 317 14.86 -26.18 76.19
N VAL A 318 13.74 -26.58 76.72
CA VAL A 318 13.21 -26.01 77.98
C VAL A 318 14.05 -26.50 79.13
N ALA A 319 14.64 -25.54 79.84
CA ALA A 319 15.46 -25.80 81.03
C ALA A 319 14.93 -25.02 82.24
N ILE A 320 15.68 -24.90 83.30
CA ILE A 320 15.27 -24.22 84.57
C ILE A 320 15.04 -22.70 84.31
N THR A 321 15.95 -22.06 83.53
CA THR A 321 15.93 -20.62 83.31
C THR A 321 15.98 -20.25 81.81
N THR A 322 15.89 -21.22 80.89
CA THR A 322 16.05 -21.00 79.46
C THR A 322 15.02 -21.80 78.66
N ALA A 323 14.69 -21.36 77.46
CA ALA A 323 13.92 -22.06 76.46
C ALA A 323 14.24 -21.49 75.09
N LYS A 324 13.96 -22.28 74.03
CA LYS A 324 14.13 -21.84 72.64
C LYS A 324 12.74 -21.89 71.97
N VAL A 325 12.34 -20.73 71.39
CA VAL A 325 11.08 -20.62 70.64
C VAL A 325 11.42 -20.41 69.16
N THR A 326 10.75 -21.14 68.31
CA THR A 326 10.91 -21.06 66.85
C THR A 326 9.57 -20.81 66.18
N ALA A 327 9.51 -19.86 65.30
CA ALA A 327 8.36 -19.57 64.47
C ALA A 327 8.81 -19.28 63.01
N ARG A 328 7.96 -19.51 62.06
CA ARG A 328 8.21 -19.24 60.67
C ARG A 328 7.09 -18.37 60.10
N ILE A 329 7.47 -17.27 59.36
CA ILE A 329 6.56 -16.50 58.54
C ILE A 329 6.27 -17.36 57.31
N SER A 330 5.02 -17.76 57.11
CA SER A 330 4.61 -18.55 55.94
C SER A 330 4.36 -17.70 54.70
N SER A 331 4.02 -16.41 54.89
CA SER A 331 3.90 -15.43 53.80
C SER A 331 4.17 -14.04 54.39
N ASN A 332 4.88 -13.23 53.63
CA ASN A 332 5.09 -11.79 53.94
C ASN A 332 3.89 -10.92 53.46
N GLY A 333 2.87 -11.52 52.81
CA GLY A 333 1.69 -10.82 52.29
C GLY A 333 2.00 -9.94 51.07
N ASN A 334 3.02 -10.30 50.28
CA ASN A 334 3.52 -9.55 49.12
C ASN A 334 4.05 -8.15 49.46
N GLN A 335 4.50 -7.98 50.70
CA GLN A 335 5.10 -6.72 51.20
C GLN A 335 6.30 -7.01 52.11
N GLU A 336 7.18 -6.06 52.22
CA GLU A 336 8.33 -6.15 53.11
C GLU A 336 7.88 -6.20 54.55
N ILE A 337 8.48 -7.12 55.33
CA ILE A 337 8.30 -7.19 56.78
C ILE A 337 9.13 -6.07 57.38
N THR A 338 8.46 -5.10 58.02
CA THR A 338 9.11 -3.92 58.63
C THR A 338 9.48 -4.17 60.08
N ARG A 339 8.77 -5.12 60.74
CA ARG A 339 9.05 -5.48 62.14
C ARG A 339 8.56 -6.91 62.39
N LYS A 340 9.35 -7.71 63.14
CA LYS A 340 9.01 -9.06 63.57
C LYS A 340 9.65 -9.38 64.91
N GLY A 341 9.09 -10.30 65.62
CA GLY A 341 9.63 -10.71 66.93
C GLY A 341 8.67 -11.61 67.70
N PHE A 342 8.85 -11.65 69.01
CA PHE A 342 8.07 -12.42 69.93
C PHE A 342 7.59 -11.58 71.10
N TYR A 343 6.36 -11.89 71.58
CA TYR A 343 5.80 -11.45 72.84
C TYR A 343 5.69 -12.64 73.79
N TRP A 344 5.96 -12.46 75.09
CA TRP A 344 5.73 -13.47 76.07
C TRP A 344 5.37 -12.88 77.43
N SER A 345 4.67 -13.71 78.23
CA SER A 345 4.26 -13.36 79.57
C SER A 345 4.09 -14.60 80.42
N SER A 346 4.36 -14.49 81.73
CA SER A 346 4.00 -15.53 82.70
C SER A 346 2.64 -15.32 83.37
N THR A 347 2.02 -14.14 83.14
CA THR A 347 0.74 -13.75 83.76
C THR A 347 -0.38 -13.50 82.75
N ASN A 348 -0.01 -13.03 81.55
CA ASN A 348 -0.96 -12.83 80.48
C ASN A 348 -0.95 -14.04 79.51
N HIS A 349 -2.09 -14.71 79.39
CA HIS A 349 -2.23 -15.87 78.53
C HIS A 349 -2.30 -15.51 77.03
N GLU A 350 -2.51 -14.22 76.69
CA GLU A 350 -2.51 -13.66 75.36
C GLU A 350 -1.49 -12.54 75.23
N PRO A 351 -0.18 -12.87 75.24
CA PRO A 351 0.84 -11.85 75.32
C PRO A 351 0.81 -10.93 74.08
N GLY A 352 1.07 -9.65 74.28
CA GLY A 352 1.06 -8.62 73.27
C GLY A 352 2.16 -7.54 73.47
N GLU A 353 2.04 -6.42 72.79
CA GLU A 353 3.06 -5.41 72.77
C GLU A 353 3.37 -4.72 74.14
N ASN A 354 2.43 -4.88 75.09
CA ASN A 354 2.61 -4.39 76.47
C ASN A 354 3.30 -5.40 77.39
N ASP A 355 3.55 -6.61 76.91
CA ASP A 355 4.26 -7.65 77.63
C ASP A 355 5.76 -7.66 77.31
N GLN A 356 6.45 -8.71 77.65
CA GLN A 356 7.86 -8.87 77.24
C GLN A 356 7.93 -9.01 75.69
N VAL A 357 8.88 -8.31 75.07
CA VAL A 357 9.05 -8.29 73.62
C VAL A 357 10.53 -8.42 73.25
N LYS A 358 10.78 -9.19 72.21
CA LYS A 358 12.07 -9.26 71.53
C LYS A 358 11.88 -9.15 70.05
N ALA A 359 12.40 -8.07 69.47
CA ALA A 359 12.48 -7.94 68.01
C ALA A 359 13.57 -8.87 67.46
N ILE A 360 13.27 -9.47 66.32
CA ILE A 360 14.20 -10.32 65.57
C ILE A 360 14.66 -9.58 64.34
N GLU A 361 15.97 -9.43 64.22
CA GLU A 361 16.59 -8.73 63.06
C GLU A 361 16.80 -9.71 61.90
N GLY A 362 16.99 -9.15 60.70
CA GLY A 362 17.31 -9.87 59.49
C GLY A 362 16.10 -10.17 58.61
N THR A 363 16.34 -10.62 57.40
CA THR A 363 15.37 -10.78 56.32
C THR A 363 14.76 -12.21 56.20
N GLY A 364 15.27 -13.16 56.96
CA GLY A 364 14.81 -14.55 56.90
C GLY A 364 13.36 -14.78 57.41
N ASP A 365 12.73 -15.80 56.91
CA ASP A 365 11.35 -16.22 57.31
C ASP A 365 11.34 -16.92 58.65
N GLN A 366 12.42 -17.58 59.01
CA GLN A 366 12.54 -18.30 60.27
C GLN A 366 12.95 -17.37 61.38
N MET A 367 12.28 -17.44 62.47
CA MET A 367 12.51 -16.61 63.68
C MET A 367 12.85 -17.51 64.84
N VAL A 368 13.91 -17.21 65.55
CA VAL A 368 14.37 -17.95 66.72
C VAL A 368 14.53 -16.97 67.87
N LEU A 369 13.93 -17.33 69.04
CA LEU A 369 14.10 -16.66 70.29
C LEU A 369 14.78 -17.59 71.29
N ASN A 370 15.99 -17.23 71.71
CA ASN A 370 16.65 -17.90 72.85
C ASN A 370 16.28 -17.11 74.11
N MET A 371 15.42 -17.70 74.92
CA MET A 371 14.99 -17.06 76.18
C MET A 371 15.94 -17.43 77.29
N SER A 372 16.25 -16.41 78.10
CA SER A 372 17.11 -16.57 79.32
C SER A 372 16.44 -15.84 80.52
N ASP A 373 17.02 -16.04 81.67
CA ASP A 373 16.59 -15.40 82.91
C ASP A 373 15.12 -15.64 83.28
N LEU A 374 14.62 -16.80 82.87
CA LEU A 374 13.29 -17.25 83.21
C LEU A 374 13.25 -17.71 84.67
N LYS A 375 12.08 -17.65 85.29
CA LYS A 375 11.85 -18.22 86.64
C LYS A 375 11.64 -19.73 86.55
N SER A 376 12.19 -20.48 87.46
CA SER A 376 11.97 -21.93 87.53
C SER A 376 10.49 -22.24 87.87
N SER A 377 10.03 -23.44 87.47
CA SER A 377 8.66 -23.93 87.71
C SER A 377 7.56 -22.93 87.29
N THR A 378 7.81 -22.15 86.23
CA THR A 378 6.92 -21.06 85.81
C THR A 378 6.42 -21.33 84.39
N THR A 379 5.11 -21.19 84.18
CA THR A 379 4.51 -21.31 82.84
C THR A 379 4.60 -19.99 82.11
N TYR A 380 5.09 -20.02 80.91
CA TYR A 380 5.17 -18.88 80.00
C TYR A 380 4.29 -19.11 78.78
N TYR A 381 3.62 -18.04 78.31
CA TYR A 381 2.85 -17.99 77.10
C TYR A 381 3.62 -17.13 76.08
N VAL A 382 3.79 -17.61 74.83
CA VAL A 382 4.60 -16.99 73.81
C VAL A 382 3.88 -16.98 72.49
N ARG A 383 3.96 -15.91 71.76
CA ARG A 383 3.57 -15.84 70.36
C ARG A 383 4.49 -14.92 69.54
N ALA A 384 4.56 -15.17 68.24
CA ALA A 384 5.29 -14.35 67.30
C ALA A 384 4.40 -13.21 66.77
N PHE A 385 5.01 -12.12 66.33
CA PHE A 385 4.38 -11.07 65.58
C PHE A 385 5.20 -10.74 64.34
N ALA A 386 4.52 -10.29 63.28
CA ALA A 386 5.15 -9.73 62.10
C ALA A 386 4.29 -8.60 61.53
N THR A 387 4.91 -7.52 61.09
CA THR A 387 4.26 -6.31 60.62
C THR A 387 4.75 -6.00 59.22
N ASN A 388 3.84 -5.68 58.30
CA ASN A 388 4.11 -5.07 57.02
C ASN A 388 3.23 -3.80 56.84
N SER A 389 3.19 -3.23 55.65
CA SER A 389 2.40 -2.02 55.36
C SER A 389 0.88 -2.21 55.58
N GLN A 390 0.39 -3.46 55.60
CA GLN A 390 -1.03 -3.78 55.82
C GLN A 390 -1.36 -3.99 57.31
N GLY A 391 -0.37 -4.09 58.17
CA GLY A 391 -0.53 -4.23 59.60
C GLY A 391 0.19 -5.41 60.20
N THR A 392 -0.11 -5.69 61.44
CA THR A 392 0.50 -6.76 62.23
C THR A 392 -0.35 -7.99 62.32
N THR A 393 0.27 -9.17 62.17
CA THR A 393 -0.31 -10.48 62.44
C THR A 393 0.41 -11.09 63.64
N LEU A 394 -0.35 -11.77 64.43
CA LEU A 394 0.12 -12.55 65.56
C LEU A 394 -0.01 -14.03 65.26
N SER A 395 0.97 -14.84 65.69
CA SER A 395 0.91 -16.31 65.56
C SER A 395 -0.06 -16.91 66.57
N ASN A 396 -0.31 -18.21 66.46
CA ASN A 396 -0.89 -19.00 67.55
C ASN A 396 -0.02 -18.82 68.82
N ILE A 397 -0.63 -18.94 69.96
CA ILE A 397 0.05 -18.94 71.25
C ILE A 397 0.55 -20.37 71.56
N THR A 398 1.76 -20.44 72.02
CA THR A 398 2.28 -21.68 72.61
C THR A 398 2.64 -21.41 74.08
N SER A 399 2.60 -22.42 74.90
CA SER A 399 2.99 -22.35 76.29
C SER A 399 4.00 -23.42 76.66
N PHE A 400 4.82 -23.13 77.63
CA PHE A 400 5.74 -24.10 78.21
C PHE A 400 5.95 -23.81 79.69
N THR A 401 6.37 -24.79 80.45
CA THR A 401 6.72 -24.60 81.87
C THR A 401 8.20 -24.93 82.03
N THR A 402 8.96 -23.99 82.63
CA THR A 402 10.37 -24.19 82.96
C THR A 402 10.55 -25.33 83.95
N ALA A 403 11.72 -26.01 83.94
CA ALA A 403 12.03 -27.07 84.84
C ALA A 403 12.12 -26.61 86.30
N ILE A 404 11.97 -27.57 87.18
CA ILE A 404 12.12 -27.37 88.61
C ILE A 404 13.60 -27.27 88.95
N ASP A 405 13.97 -26.36 89.89
CA ASP A 405 15.32 -26.20 90.38
C ASP A 405 15.75 -27.37 91.23
#